data_44e284f28438c0381ee8e53d44685f68
#
_entry.id   44e284f28438c0381ee8e53d44685f68
#
_cell.length_a   1.000
_cell.length_b   1.000
_cell.length_c   1.000
_cell.angle_alpha   90.00
_cell.angle_beta   90.00
_cell.angle_gamma   90.00
#
_symmetry.space_group_name_H-M   'P 1'
#
loop_
_entity.id
_entity.type
_entity.pdbx_description
1 polymer ?
#
loop_
_entity_poly.entity_id
_entity_poly.type
_entity_poly.pdbx_seq_one_letter_code
_entity_poly.pdbx_strand_id
1 'polypeptide(L)'
;MSQLESKKHVIYILGTVAFFLFSIADTIIKLIGDLYKDTVIFSIASFSAIIPVLFYLLYRKSFEEIKTSNYILHFIRGILMTLTYYFVVKGIILLPLSIAYPIILSAPVLLSIMGIVILKESIYLSKIISLILAMIAVFMVSGFSLNAGFNALGVIFLILGVISLACLDFTVRVYGKSERTMALTFYSMGITGIIFTVFSINHYKDIVLYDFLIMVGAGLIDGVAMMIIQSVIIFFASSTRLDNLFWI
;
A
#
# COMPACT_ATOMS: atom_id res chain seq x y z
N MET A 1 -0.30 18.95 -25.83
CA MET A 1 0.18 17.57 -25.73
C MET A 1 1.41 17.44 -24.83
N SER A 2 2.44 18.27 -24.92
CA SER A 2 3.68 18.16 -24.13
C SER A 2 3.53 18.24 -22.59
N GLN A 3 2.64 19.05 -22.06
CA GLN A 3 2.45 19.18 -20.60
C GLN A 3 1.76 17.96 -19.96
N LEU A 4 0.86 17.30 -20.67
CA LEU A 4 0.19 16.07 -20.18
C LEU A 4 1.14 14.88 -20.20
N GLU A 5 1.99 14.77 -21.21
CA GLU A 5 3.02 13.73 -21.28
C GLU A 5 4.08 13.90 -20.20
N SER A 6 4.56 15.12 -19.97
CA SER A 6 5.48 15.42 -18.87
C SER A 6 4.90 15.04 -17.52
N LYS A 7 3.63 15.33 -17.25
CA LYS A 7 2.96 14.92 -16.01
C LYS A 7 2.87 13.40 -15.86
N LYS A 8 2.59 12.67 -16.96
CA LYS A 8 2.56 11.20 -16.93
C LYS A 8 3.92 10.60 -16.51
N HIS A 9 5.01 11.11 -17.08
CA HIS A 9 6.36 10.63 -16.71
C HIS A 9 6.67 10.84 -15.23
N VAL A 10 6.35 12.03 -14.69
CA VAL A 10 6.53 12.31 -13.26
C VAL A 10 5.73 11.32 -12.39
N ILE A 11 4.48 11.02 -12.76
CA ILE A 11 3.62 10.10 -12.01
C ILE A 11 4.16 8.66 -12.05
N TYR A 12 4.71 8.20 -13.18
CA TYR A 12 5.37 6.88 -13.25
C TYR A 12 6.59 6.82 -12.33
N ILE A 13 7.43 7.86 -12.31
CA ILE A 13 8.58 7.94 -11.40
C ILE A 13 8.10 7.91 -9.95
N LEU A 14 7.09 8.68 -9.59
CA LEU A 14 6.53 8.70 -8.24
C LEU A 14 6.00 7.32 -7.82
N GLY A 15 5.32 6.61 -8.71
CA GLY A 15 4.87 5.23 -8.44
C GLY A 15 6.05 4.29 -8.15
N THR A 16 7.11 4.37 -8.95
CA THR A 16 8.33 3.57 -8.73
C THR A 16 8.99 3.93 -7.39
N VAL A 17 9.08 5.22 -7.06
CA VAL A 17 9.63 5.69 -5.77
C VAL A 17 8.79 5.17 -4.61
N ALA A 18 7.46 5.18 -4.71
CA ALA A 18 6.59 4.66 -3.65
C ALA A 18 6.85 3.17 -3.38
N PHE A 19 6.94 2.33 -4.43
CA PHE A 19 7.25 0.91 -4.27
C PHE A 19 8.65 0.68 -3.71
N PHE A 20 9.63 1.50 -4.07
CA PHE A 20 10.97 1.44 -3.50
C PHE A 20 10.95 1.77 -1.99
N LEU A 21 10.20 2.77 -1.58
CA LEU A 21 10.02 3.13 -0.17
C LEU A 21 9.33 2.01 0.62
N PHE A 22 8.26 1.39 0.07
CA PHE A 22 7.65 0.22 0.68
C PHE A 22 8.63 -0.92 0.87
N SER A 23 9.47 -1.19 -0.15
CA SER A 23 10.51 -2.23 -0.07
C SER A 23 11.50 -1.98 1.07
N ILE A 24 11.88 -0.74 1.31
CA ILE A 24 12.74 -0.36 2.44
C ILE A 24 12.00 -0.60 3.78
N ALA A 25 10.76 -0.12 3.90
CA ALA A 25 9.97 -0.28 5.12
C ALA A 25 9.75 -1.77 5.45
N ASP A 26 9.37 -2.59 4.48
CA ASP A 26 9.18 -4.03 4.63
C ASP A 26 10.47 -4.75 5.04
N THR A 27 11.61 -4.34 4.47
CA THR A 27 12.91 -4.90 4.85
C THR A 27 13.24 -4.59 6.30
N ILE A 28 13.00 -3.35 6.74
CA ILE A 28 13.20 -2.94 8.13
C ILE A 28 12.28 -3.75 9.07
N ILE A 29 11.00 -3.87 8.72
CA ILE A 29 10.02 -4.64 9.51
C ILE A 29 10.45 -6.11 9.60
N LYS A 30 10.92 -6.69 8.50
CA LYS A 30 11.41 -8.08 8.50
C LYS A 30 12.60 -8.28 9.45
N LEU A 31 13.53 -7.34 9.52
CA LEU A 31 14.71 -7.43 10.40
C LEU A 31 14.34 -7.46 11.88
N ILE A 32 13.24 -6.83 12.28
CA ILE A 32 12.78 -6.78 13.69
C ILE A 32 11.60 -7.72 13.96
N GLY A 33 11.08 -8.39 12.91
CA GLY A 33 9.87 -9.20 12.99
C GLY A 33 9.96 -10.41 13.92
N ASP A 34 11.17 -10.94 14.13
CA ASP A 34 11.42 -12.06 15.04
C ASP A 34 11.65 -11.63 16.50
N LEU A 35 11.87 -10.33 16.75
CA LEU A 35 12.20 -9.79 18.08
C LEU A 35 10.97 -9.39 18.88
N TYR A 36 9.92 -8.95 18.20
CA TYR A 36 8.73 -8.40 18.82
C TYR A 36 7.46 -9.01 18.22
N LYS A 37 6.36 -8.94 18.99
CA LYS A 37 5.06 -9.37 18.46
C LYS A 37 4.66 -8.46 17.29
N ASP A 38 4.23 -9.05 16.19
CA ASP A 38 3.87 -8.34 14.95
C ASP A 38 2.89 -7.18 15.20
N THR A 39 1.89 -7.40 16.07
CA THR A 39 0.89 -6.38 16.41
C THR A 39 1.49 -5.14 17.07
N VAL A 40 2.59 -5.27 17.81
CA VAL A 40 3.33 -4.14 18.41
C VAL A 40 4.03 -3.36 17.31
N ILE A 41 4.74 -4.06 16.42
CA ILE A 41 5.45 -3.43 15.29
C ILE A 41 4.44 -2.65 14.43
N PHE A 42 3.30 -3.28 14.08
CA PHE A 42 2.28 -2.65 13.25
C PHE A 42 1.63 -1.44 13.91
N SER A 43 1.39 -1.51 15.20
CA SER A 43 0.83 -0.38 15.94
C SER A 43 1.75 0.84 15.87
N ILE A 44 3.04 0.66 16.21
CA ILE A 44 4.03 1.73 16.21
C ILE A 44 4.23 2.26 14.78
N ALA A 45 4.41 1.38 13.80
CA ALA A 45 4.58 1.77 12.41
C ALA A 45 3.37 2.54 11.85
N SER A 46 2.13 2.06 12.12
CA SER A 46 0.91 2.71 11.61
C SER A 46 0.72 4.11 12.19
N PHE A 47 0.95 4.31 13.49
CA PHE A 47 0.89 5.66 14.07
C PHE A 47 2.02 6.55 13.55
N SER A 48 3.21 6.01 13.37
CA SER A 48 4.34 6.75 12.80
C SER A 48 4.09 7.14 11.34
N ALA A 49 3.35 6.33 10.57
CA ALA A 49 2.96 6.65 9.20
C ALA A 49 2.00 7.85 9.09
N ILE A 50 1.35 8.26 10.18
CA ILE A 50 0.53 9.47 10.21
C ILE A 50 1.40 10.74 10.29
N ILE A 51 2.61 10.66 10.85
CA ILE A 51 3.47 11.82 11.08
C ILE A 51 3.78 12.58 9.79
N PRO A 52 4.15 11.96 8.65
CA PRO A 52 4.35 12.67 7.38
C PRO A 52 3.08 13.40 6.90
N VAL A 53 1.90 12.82 7.11
CA VAL A 53 0.62 13.46 6.78
C VAL A 53 0.44 14.73 7.63
N LEU A 54 0.63 14.62 8.95
CA LEU A 54 0.51 15.77 9.87
C LEU A 54 1.53 16.85 9.54
N PHE A 55 2.77 16.47 9.23
CA PHE A 55 3.81 17.42 8.81
C PHE A 55 3.42 18.16 7.53
N TYR A 56 2.91 17.45 6.53
CA TYR A 56 2.40 18.06 5.30
C TYR A 56 1.25 19.05 5.57
N LEU A 57 0.28 18.66 6.42
CA LEU A 57 -0.86 19.52 6.77
C LEU A 57 -0.42 20.79 7.52
N LEU A 58 0.53 20.66 8.45
CA LEU A 58 1.11 21.79 9.18
C LEU A 58 1.84 22.74 8.22
N TYR A 59 2.67 22.19 7.33
CA TYR A 59 3.43 22.97 6.34
C TYR A 59 2.50 23.74 5.39
N ARG A 60 1.46 23.07 4.89
CA ARG A 60 0.47 23.68 3.97
C ARG A 60 -0.59 24.50 4.67
N LYS A 61 -0.65 24.48 6.01
CA LYS A 61 -1.71 25.11 6.83
C LYS A 61 -3.12 24.72 6.36
N SER A 62 -3.30 23.49 5.90
CA SER A 62 -4.53 23.01 5.25
C SER A 62 -5.09 21.77 5.95
N PHE A 63 -5.58 21.93 7.18
CA PHE A 63 -6.28 20.86 7.91
C PHE A 63 -7.62 20.47 7.27
N GLU A 64 -8.11 21.26 6.32
CA GLU A 64 -9.26 20.90 5.50
C GLU A 64 -9.03 19.60 4.73
N GLU A 65 -7.77 19.24 4.43
CA GLU A 65 -7.43 18.05 3.64
C GLU A 65 -7.65 16.72 4.38
N ILE A 66 -7.95 16.72 5.67
CA ILE A 66 -8.38 15.52 6.41
C ILE A 66 -9.89 15.49 6.69
N LYS A 67 -10.63 16.53 6.31
CA LYS A 67 -12.09 16.51 6.46
C LYS A 67 -12.71 15.54 5.45
N THR A 68 -13.63 14.74 5.94
CA THR A 68 -14.40 13.78 5.14
C THR A 68 -15.88 13.87 5.50
N SER A 69 -16.75 13.53 4.56
CA SER A 69 -18.17 13.26 4.77
C SER A 69 -18.50 11.78 4.79
N ASN A 70 -17.53 10.91 4.43
CA ASN A 70 -17.77 9.48 4.25
C ASN A 70 -16.98 8.63 5.27
N TYR A 71 -17.35 8.73 6.55
CA TYR A 71 -16.69 8.00 7.64
C TYR A 71 -16.77 6.46 7.48
N ILE A 72 -17.84 5.95 6.86
CA ILE A 72 -18.00 4.51 6.61
C ILE A 72 -16.92 4.01 5.65
N LEU A 73 -16.65 4.77 4.58
CA LEU A 73 -15.57 4.44 3.65
C LEU A 73 -14.23 4.35 4.38
N HIS A 74 -13.92 5.33 5.21
CA HIS A 74 -12.65 5.36 5.95
C HIS A 74 -12.55 4.21 6.97
N PHE A 75 -13.66 3.83 7.60
CA PHE A 75 -13.70 2.67 8.49
C PHE A 75 -13.42 1.37 7.74
N ILE A 76 -14.09 1.15 6.59
CA ILE A 76 -13.85 -0.01 5.73
C ILE A 76 -12.39 -0.04 5.26
N ARG A 77 -11.85 1.10 4.85
CA ARG A 77 -10.45 1.23 4.44
C ARG A 77 -9.47 0.91 5.58
N GLY A 78 -9.77 1.36 6.80
CA GLY A 78 -8.97 1.04 7.97
C GLY A 78 -8.93 -0.46 8.25
N ILE A 79 -10.06 -1.15 8.12
CA ILE A 79 -10.12 -2.61 8.25
C ILE A 79 -9.31 -3.28 7.12
N LEU A 80 -9.51 -2.88 5.87
CA LEU A 80 -8.76 -3.42 4.73
C LEU A 80 -7.26 -3.20 4.89
N MET A 81 -6.84 -2.04 5.38
CA MET A 81 -5.46 -1.72 5.67
C MET A 81 -4.89 -2.60 6.78
N THR A 82 -5.65 -2.81 7.86
CA THR A 82 -5.29 -3.71 8.96
C THR A 82 -5.08 -5.14 8.47
N LEU A 83 -5.99 -5.64 7.62
CA LEU A 83 -5.87 -6.96 7.01
C LEU A 83 -4.66 -7.05 6.07
N THR A 84 -4.42 -6.01 5.27
CA THR A 84 -3.26 -5.93 4.39
C THR A 84 -1.97 -6.01 5.19
N TYR A 85 -1.80 -5.17 6.22
CA TYR A 85 -0.62 -5.20 7.09
C TYR A 85 -0.42 -6.56 7.72
N TYR A 86 -1.46 -7.11 8.33
CA TYR A 86 -1.36 -8.40 9.01
C TYR A 86 -0.93 -9.52 8.05
N PHE A 87 -1.61 -9.64 6.92
CA PHE A 87 -1.36 -10.75 6.00
C PHE A 87 -0.07 -10.59 5.21
N VAL A 88 0.23 -9.38 4.71
CA VAL A 88 1.46 -9.14 3.94
C VAL A 88 2.68 -9.37 4.80
N VAL A 89 2.72 -8.80 6.01
CA VAL A 89 3.91 -8.91 6.85
C VAL A 89 4.06 -10.32 7.41
N LYS A 90 2.96 -11.00 7.77
CA LYS A 90 3.05 -12.45 8.12
C LYS A 90 3.64 -13.26 6.96
N GLY A 91 3.26 -12.98 5.75
CA GLY A 91 3.83 -13.62 4.57
C GLY A 91 5.30 -13.31 4.37
N ILE A 92 5.70 -12.04 4.54
CA ILE A 92 7.09 -11.58 4.42
C ILE A 92 7.99 -12.22 5.51
N ILE A 93 7.50 -12.38 6.73
CA ILE A 93 8.24 -13.04 7.80
C ILE A 93 8.46 -14.53 7.48
N LEU A 94 7.44 -15.21 6.97
CA LEU A 94 7.47 -16.64 6.68
C LEU A 94 8.18 -17.02 5.38
N LEU A 95 8.42 -16.09 4.48
CA LEU A 95 9.01 -16.33 3.16
C LEU A 95 10.24 -15.46 2.91
N PRO A 96 11.19 -15.91 2.09
CA PRO A 96 12.20 -15.05 1.52
C PRO A 96 11.56 -13.90 0.73
N LEU A 97 12.15 -12.69 0.81
CA LEU A 97 11.62 -11.52 0.09
C LEU A 97 11.57 -11.75 -1.43
N SER A 98 12.50 -12.54 -1.98
CA SER A 98 12.50 -12.94 -3.38
C SER A 98 11.26 -13.72 -3.83
N ILE A 99 10.60 -14.43 -2.90
CA ILE A 99 9.32 -15.13 -3.17
C ILE A 99 8.14 -14.22 -2.82
N ALA A 100 8.25 -13.42 -1.75
CA ALA A 100 7.17 -12.58 -1.27
C ALA A 100 6.83 -11.44 -2.26
N TYR A 101 7.84 -10.74 -2.78
CA TYR A 101 7.62 -9.58 -3.65
C TYR A 101 6.91 -9.90 -4.97
N PRO A 102 7.21 -10.99 -5.70
CA PRO A 102 6.42 -11.39 -6.87
C PRO A 102 4.92 -11.46 -6.58
N ILE A 103 4.56 -12.02 -5.43
CA ILE A 103 3.16 -12.15 -5.02
C ILE A 103 2.57 -10.78 -4.70
N ILE A 104 3.26 -9.95 -3.90
CA ILE A 104 2.81 -8.61 -3.54
C ILE A 104 2.63 -7.72 -4.78
N LEU A 105 3.59 -7.74 -5.70
CA LEU A 105 3.57 -6.96 -6.93
C LEU A 105 2.50 -7.44 -7.93
N SER A 106 1.81 -8.54 -7.67
CA SER A 106 0.62 -8.93 -8.43
C SER A 106 -0.64 -8.10 -8.08
N ALA A 107 -0.63 -7.31 -7.00
CA ALA A 107 -1.76 -6.47 -6.58
C ALA A 107 -2.26 -5.51 -7.69
N PRO A 108 -1.43 -4.81 -8.48
CA PRO A 108 -1.89 -3.99 -9.59
C PRO A 108 -2.61 -4.77 -10.69
N VAL A 109 -2.27 -6.05 -10.88
CA VAL A 109 -2.96 -6.94 -11.83
C VAL A 109 -4.38 -7.20 -11.34
N LEU A 110 -4.52 -7.58 -10.05
CA LEU A 110 -5.82 -7.80 -9.43
C LEU A 110 -6.68 -6.52 -9.42
N LEU A 111 -6.08 -5.38 -9.09
CA LEU A 111 -6.73 -4.07 -9.16
C LEU A 111 -7.23 -3.76 -10.59
N SER A 112 -6.47 -4.14 -11.62
CA SER A 112 -6.87 -3.97 -13.01
C SER A 112 -8.03 -4.87 -13.40
N ILE A 113 -8.02 -6.13 -12.96
CA ILE A 113 -9.12 -7.07 -13.14
C ILE A 113 -10.39 -6.54 -12.49
N MET A 114 -10.31 -6.04 -11.24
CA MET A 114 -11.45 -5.42 -10.55
C MET A 114 -11.98 -4.19 -11.32
N GLY A 115 -11.12 -3.36 -11.91
CA GLY A 115 -11.51 -2.24 -12.75
C GLY A 115 -12.30 -2.68 -13.98
N ILE A 116 -11.87 -3.76 -14.64
CA ILE A 116 -12.54 -4.32 -15.81
C ILE A 116 -13.91 -4.91 -15.42
N VAL A 117 -13.94 -5.77 -14.38
CA VAL A 117 -15.14 -6.53 -14.03
C VAL A 117 -16.19 -5.63 -13.34
N ILE A 118 -15.78 -4.79 -12.39
CA ILE A 118 -16.68 -4.02 -11.55
C ILE A 118 -17.02 -2.67 -12.19
N LEU A 119 -16.01 -1.95 -12.71
CA LEU A 119 -16.19 -0.63 -13.31
C LEU A 119 -16.46 -0.69 -14.82
N LYS A 120 -16.44 -1.89 -15.42
CA LYS A 120 -16.65 -2.11 -16.86
C LYS A 120 -15.72 -1.27 -17.74
N GLU A 121 -14.47 -1.12 -17.27
CA GLU A 121 -13.45 -0.38 -18.01
C GLU A 121 -13.06 -1.08 -19.31
N SER A 122 -12.76 -0.31 -20.33
CA SER A 122 -12.26 -0.84 -21.60
C SER A 122 -10.89 -1.51 -21.43
N ILE A 123 -10.75 -2.68 -22.04
CA ILE A 123 -9.50 -3.44 -22.04
C ILE A 123 -8.69 -3.00 -23.26
N TYR A 124 -7.55 -2.36 -23.01
CA TYR A 124 -6.58 -2.09 -24.06
C TYR A 124 -5.52 -3.20 -24.08
N LEU A 125 -5.20 -3.73 -25.25
CA LEU A 125 -4.20 -4.78 -25.41
C LEU A 125 -2.84 -4.37 -24.81
N SER A 126 -2.46 -3.10 -24.94
CA SER A 126 -1.24 -2.55 -24.34
C SER A 126 -1.21 -2.71 -22.81
N LYS A 127 -2.35 -2.57 -22.13
CA LYS A 127 -2.47 -2.75 -20.68
C LYS A 127 -2.25 -4.21 -20.29
N ILE A 128 -2.82 -5.16 -21.04
CA ILE A 128 -2.63 -6.60 -20.80
C ILE A 128 -1.16 -6.96 -21.00
N ILE A 129 -0.55 -6.55 -22.11
CA ILE A 129 0.86 -6.81 -22.40
C ILE A 129 1.75 -6.25 -21.29
N SER A 130 1.51 -5.00 -20.83
CA SER A 130 2.28 -4.38 -19.75
C SER A 130 2.19 -5.17 -18.44
N LEU A 131 1.00 -5.66 -18.09
CA LEU A 131 0.78 -6.47 -16.89
C LEU A 131 1.51 -7.81 -16.96
N ILE A 132 1.44 -8.48 -18.11
CA ILE A 132 2.14 -9.75 -18.35
C ILE A 132 3.66 -9.54 -18.27
N LEU A 133 4.19 -8.52 -18.94
CA LEU A 133 5.62 -8.20 -18.90
C LEU A 133 6.09 -7.85 -17.47
N ALA A 134 5.29 -7.09 -16.71
CA ALA A 134 5.61 -6.80 -15.32
C ALA A 134 5.66 -8.06 -14.46
N MET A 135 4.71 -8.98 -14.63
CA MET A 135 4.73 -10.27 -13.92
C MET A 135 5.94 -11.12 -14.31
N ILE A 136 6.26 -11.22 -15.60
CA ILE A 136 7.44 -11.96 -16.07
C ILE A 136 8.71 -11.35 -15.46
N ALA A 137 8.88 -10.02 -15.50
CA ALA A 137 10.03 -9.34 -14.93
C ALA A 137 10.20 -9.65 -13.45
N VAL A 138 9.10 -9.60 -12.69
CA VAL A 138 9.10 -9.91 -11.25
C VAL A 138 9.49 -11.36 -11.01
N PHE A 139 8.94 -12.32 -11.76
CA PHE A 139 9.33 -13.73 -11.67
C PHE A 139 10.81 -13.98 -12.05
N MET A 140 11.33 -13.28 -13.05
CA MET A 140 12.74 -13.41 -13.44
C MET A 140 13.68 -12.87 -12.35
N VAL A 141 13.36 -11.74 -11.74
CA VAL A 141 14.18 -11.13 -10.67
C VAL A 141 14.15 -11.96 -9.40
N SER A 142 13.02 -12.60 -9.08
CA SER A 142 12.89 -13.43 -7.88
C SER A 142 13.73 -14.71 -7.90
N GLY A 143 14.29 -15.08 -9.05
CA GLY A 143 15.07 -16.29 -9.22
C GLY A 143 14.32 -17.51 -8.70
N PHE A 144 13.74 -18.29 -9.57
CA PHE A 144 12.88 -19.44 -9.27
C PHE A 144 13.66 -20.51 -8.45
N SER A 145 13.94 -20.21 -7.19
CA SER A 145 14.52 -21.17 -6.25
C SER A 145 13.40 -21.86 -5.48
N LEU A 146 12.77 -22.84 -6.12
CA LEU A 146 11.80 -23.74 -5.49
C LEU A 146 12.38 -24.47 -4.25
N ASN A 147 13.70 -24.45 -4.10
CA ASN A 147 14.42 -25.09 -3.00
C ASN A 147 14.67 -24.20 -1.78
N ALA A 148 14.39 -22.88 -1.86
CA ALA A 148 14.66 -21.97 -0.76
C ALA A 148 13.38 -21.73 0.06
N GLY A 149 13.11 -22.63 1.02
CA GLY A 149 12.19 -22.32 2.13
C GLY A 149 10.74 -22.06 1.72
N PHE A 150 10.16 -22.85 0.81
CA PHE A 150 8.74 -22.76 0.48
C PHE A 150 7.87 -23.02 1.72
N ASN A 151 7.15 -22.01 2.18
CA ASN A 151 6.17 -22.12 3.26
C ASN A 151 4.77 -21.83 2.69
N ALA A 152 3.95 -22.87 2.57
CA ALA A 152 2.59 -22.76 2.03
C ALA A 152 1.71 -21.76 2.81
N LEU A 153 1.84 -21.70 4.14
CA LEU A 153 1.15 -20.72 4.98
C LEU A 153 1.55 -19.28 4.63
N GLY A 154 2.84 -19.03 4.40
CA GLY A 154 3.33 -17.73 3.97
C GLY A 154 2.74 -17.30 2.64
N VAL A 155 2.61 -18.22 1.67
CA VAL A 155 1.97 -17.96 0.37
C VAL A 155 0.47 -17.63 0.56
N ILE A 156 -0.24 -18.38 1.39
CA ILE A 156 -1.66 -18.12 1.68
C ILE A 156 -1.83 -16.73 2.30
N PHE A 157 -1.00 -16.38 3.27
CA PHE A 157 -1.03 -15.05 3.86
C PHE A 157 -0.77 -13.95 2.83
N LEU A 158 0.22 -14.11 1.94
CA LEU A 158 0.46 -13.11 0.89
C LEU A 158 -0.70 -12.99 -0.09
N ILE A 159 -1.33 -14.09 -0.49
CA ILE A 159 -2.51 -14.05 -1.37
C ILE A 159 -3.65 -13.27 -0.70
N LEU A 160 -3.96 -13.55 0.57
CA LEU A 160 -4.97 -12.82 1.32
C LEU A 160 -4.60 -11.34 1.48
N GLY A 161 -3.32 -11.05 1.70
CA GLY A 161 -2.78 -9.70 1.79
C GLY A 161 -2.94 -8.93 0.47
N VAL A 162 -2.60 -9.56 -0.65
CA VAL A 162 -2.75 -8.98 -1.99
C VAL A 162 -4.21 -8.71 -2.34
N ILE A 163 -5.12 -9.60 -1.98
CA ILE A 163 -6.57 -9.38 -2.15
C ILE A 163 -7.00 -8.16 -1.33
N SER A 164 -6.61 -8.09 -0.05
CA SER A 164 -6.93 -6.96 0.83
C SER A 164 -6.36 -5.64 0.30
N LEU A 165 -5.10 -5.66 -0.18
CA LEU A 165 -4.43 -4.51 -0.78
C LEU A 165 -5.13 -4.05 -2.05
N ALA A 166 -5.46 -4.97 -2.95
CA ALA A 166 -6.19 -4.63 -4.18
C ALA A 166 -7.57 -4.05 -3.88
N CYS A 167 -8.30 -4.59 -2.89
CA CYS A 167 -9.56 -4.02 -2.42
C CYS A 167 -9.37 -2.61 -1.83
N LEU A 168 -8.32 -2.40 -1.03
CA LEU A 168 -7.97 -1.09 -0.47
C LEU A 168 -7.73 -0.06 -1.57
N ASP A 169 -6.89 -0.39 -2.55
CA ASP A 169 -6.57 0.48 -3.69
C ASP A 169 -7.76 0.69 -4.63
N PHE A 170 -8.63 -0.32 -4.76
CA PHE A 170 -9.87 -0.19 -5.51
C PHE A 170 -10.80 0.87 -4.92
N THR A 171 -10.86 0.99 -3.57
CA THR A 171 -11.62 2.08 -2.94
C THR A 171 -11.08 3.46 -3.34
N VAL A 172 -9.76 3.63 -3.47
CA VAL A 172 -9.16 4.90 -3.95
C VAL A 172 -9.57 5.16 -5.40
N ARG A 173 -9.59 4.14 -6.23
CA ARG A 173 -9.99 4.25 -7.63
C ARG A 173 -11.44 4.67 -7.80
N VAL A 174 -12.33 4.19 -6.93
CA VAL A 174 -13.78 4.51 -6.97
C VAL A 174 -14.07 5.88 -6.36
N TYR A 175 -13.52 6.13 -5.17
CA TYR A 175 -13.88 7.27 -4.32
C TYR A 175 -12.83 8.38 -4.28
N GLY A 176 -11.65 8.18 -4.87
CA GLY A 176 -10.53 9.13 -4.77
C GLY A 176 -10.79 10.52 -5.37
N LYS A 177 -11.86 10.69 -6.18
CA LYS A 177 -12.28 12.02 -6.66
C LYS A 177 -13.13 12.79 -5.65
N SER A 178 -13.84 12.08 -4.77
CA SER A 178 -14.69 12.67 -3.73
C SER A 178 -13.97 12.84 -2.40
N GLU A 179 -12.86 12.10 -2.21
CA GLU A 179 -12.07 12.10 -0.99
C GLU A 179 -10.65 12.63 -1.22
N ARG A 180 -10.11 13.26 -0.21
CA ARG A 180 -8.76 13.83 -0.28
C ARG A 180 -7.71 12.79 0.07
N THR A 181 -6.59 12.79 -0.63
CA THR A 181 -5.48 11.83 -0.42
C THR A 181 -5.01 11.77 1.03
N MET A 182 -4.92 12.95 1.69
CA MET A 182 -4.49 13.02 3.09
C MET A 182 -5.48 12.36 4.03
N ALA A 183 -6.80 12.53 3.81
CA ALA A 183 -7.84 11.86 4.59
C ALA A 183 -7.77 10.34 4.41
N LEU A 184 -7.58 9.86 3.18
CA LEU A 184 -7.47 8.43 2.89
C LEU A 184 -6.32 7.78 3.67
N THR A 185 -5.15 8.41 3.71
CA THR A 185 -3.98 7.91 4.46
C THR A 185 -4.19 8.04 5.96
N PHE A 186 -4.59 9.23 6.43
CA PHE A 186 -4.73 9.54 7.86
C PHE A 186 -5.68 8.57 8.56
N TYR A 187 -6.90 8.41 8.04
CA TYR A 187 -7.90 7.54 8.67
C TYR A 187 -7.53 6.06 8.54
N SER A 188 -7.02 5.62 7.39
CA SER A 188 -6.62 4.22 7.23
C SER A 188 -5.52 3.83 8.21
N MET A 189 -4.45 4.63 8.33
CA MET A 189 -3.35 4.37 9.26
C MET A 189 -3.78 4.54 10.72
N GLY A 190 -4.61 5.54 11.02
CA GLY A 190 -5.13 5.77 12.37
C GLY A 190 -5.96 4.60 12.89
N ILE A 191 -6.90 4.11 12.09
CA ILE A 191 -7.74 2.96 12.45
C ILE A 191 -6.88 1.70 12.60
N THR A 192 -5.96 1.47 11.67
CA THR A 192 -5.01 0.34 11.72
C THR A 192 -4.17 0.39 13.00
N GLY A 193 -3.61 1.55 13.33
CA GLY A 193 -2.85 1.76 14.56
C GLY A 193 -3.67 1.48 15.82
N ILE A 194 -4.92 1.96 15.88
CA ILE A 194 -5.83 1.70 17.00
C ILE A 194 -6.11 0.21 17.15
N ILE A 195 -6.47 -0.48 16.06
CA ILE A 195 -6.79 -1.90 16.08
C ILE A 195 -5.58 -2.70 16.60
N PHE A 196 -4.39 -2.49 16.04
CA PHE A 196 -3.19 -3.21 16.49
C PHE A 196 -2.77 -2.86 17.91
N THR A 197 -3.01 -1.62 18.37
CA THR A 197 -2.76 -1.24 19.77
C THR A 197 -3.63 -2.05 20.72
N VAL A 198 -4.92 -2.20 20.41
CA VAL A 198 -5.84 -3.01 21.23
C VAL A 198 -5.34 -4.45 21.35
N PHE A 199 -4.86 -5.05 20.24
CA PHE A 199 -4.34 -6.41 20.24
C PHE A 199 -2.96 -6.56 20.87
N SER A 200 -2.23 -5.47 21.12
CA SER A 200 -0.87 -5.49 21.65
C SER A 200 -0.71 -4.84 23.01
N ILE A 201 -1.81 -4.42 23.67
CA ILE A 201 -1.76 -3.64 24.90
C ILE A 201 -0.90 -4.27 26.02
N ASN A 202 -0.84 -5.60 26.08
CA ASN A 202 -0.06 -6.33 27.08
C ASN A 202 1.37 -6.67 26.60
N HIS A 203 1.78 -6.22 25.41
CA HIS A 203 3.02 -6.63 24.76
C HIS A 203 4.00 -5.48 24.50
N TYR A 204 3.70 -4.27 24.99
CA TYR A 204 4.60 -3.10 24.87
C TYR A 204 5.74 -3.09 25.90
N LYS A 205 5.82 -4.11 26.73
CA LYS A 205 6.88 -4.22 27.74
C LYS A 205 8.19 -4.58 27.04
N ASP A 206 9.28 -4.01 27.56
CA ASP A 206 10.66 -4.34 27.18
C ASP A 206 11.08 -3.96 25.75
N ILE A 207 10.43 -2.95 25.14
CA ILE A 207 10.89 -2.43 23.85
C ILE A 207 12.15 -1.58 24.06
N VAL A 208 13.25 -1.98 23.44
CA VAL A 208 14.49 -1.24 23.44
C VAL A 208 14.32 0.03 22.62
N LEU A 209 14.83 1.17 23.10
CA LEU A 209 14.71 2.47 22.42
C LEU A 209 15.21 2.42 20.98
N TYR A 210 16.29 1.71 20.72
CA TYR A 210 16.83 1.54 19.37
C TYR A 210 15.84 0.89 18.42
N ASP A 211 15.20 -0.22 18.85
CA ASP A 211 14.23 -0.94 18.03
C ASP A 211 12.93 -0.15 17.86
N PHE A 212 12.52 0.60 18.90
CA PHE A 212 11.40 1.54 18.79
C PHE A 212 11.66 2.57 17.70
N LEU A 213 12.86 3.17 17.65
CA LEU A 213 13.22 4.15 16.62
C LEU A 213 13.26 3.53 15.21
N ILE A 214 13.66 2.25 15.09
CA ILE A 214 13.60 1.50 13.84
C ILE A 214 12.15 1.33 13.38
N MET A 215 11.23 0.93 14.27
CA MET A 215 9.80 0.80 13.97
C MET A 215 9.19 2.14 13.54
N VAL A 216 9.54 3.22 14.23
CA VAL A 216 9.12 4.58 13.88
C VAL A 216 9.65 4.96 12.50
N GLY A 217 10.93 4.69 12.21
CA GLY A 217 11.55 4.96 10.92
C GLY A 217 10.84 4.22 9.77
N ALA A 218 10.55 2.93 9.96
CA ALA A 218 9.79 2.14 8.99
C ALA A 218 8.41 2.76 8.73
N GLY A 219 7.69 3.14 9.78
CA GLY A 219 6.38 3.78 9.67
C GLY A 219 6.43 5.14 8.97
N LEU A 220 7.44 5.97 9.23
CA LEU A 220 7.62 7.25 8.53
C LEU A 220 7.81 7.04 7.02
N ILE A 221 8.65 6.08 6.64
CA ILE A 221 8.90 5.74 5.22
C ILE A 221 7.61 5.24 4.57
N ASP A 222 6.90 4.34 5.24
CA ASP A 222 5.64 3.77 4.76
C ASP A 222 4.55 4.84 4.59
N GLY A 223 4.43 5.78 5.53
CA GLY A 223 3.50 6.90 5.45
C GLY A 223 3.74 7.80 4.23
N VAL A 224 5.01 8.11 3.92
CA VAL A 224 5.39 8.86 2.72
C VAL A 224 5.03 8.05 1.46
N ALA A 225 5.36 6.76 1.44
CA ALA A 225 5.05 5.86 0.32
C ALA A 225 3.54 5.81 0.05
N MET A 226 2.72 5.70 1.11
CA MET A 226 1.26 5.71 1.01
C MET A 226 0.70 7.02 0.45
N MET A 227 1.20 8.18 0.89
CA MET A 227 0.79 9.47 0.34
C MET A 227 1.07 9.56 -1.16
N ILE A 228 2.23 9.07 -1.59
CA ILE A 228 2.63 9.08 -3.00
C ILE A 228 1.74 8.12 -3.79
N ILE A 229 1.61 6.87 -3.38
CA ILE A 229 0.89 5.86 -4.17
C ILE A 229 -0.60 6.19 -4.32
N GLN A 230 -1.25 6.71 -3.28
CA GLN A 230 -2.64 7.13 -3.37
C GLN A 230 -2.82 8.31 -4.35
N SER A 231 -1.88 9.26 -4.37
CA SER A 231 -1.88 10.36 -5.34
C SER A 231 -1.73 9.84 -6.78
N VAL A 232 -0.87 8.84 -6.98
CA VAL A 232 -0.68 8.16 -8.27
C VAL A 232 -1.96 7.47 -8.73
N ILE A 233 -2.61 6.70 -7.85
CA ILE A 233 -3.86 5.98 -8.17
C ILE A 233 -4.98 6.97 -8.53
N ILE A 234 -5.14 8.06 -7.78
CA ILE A 234 -6.14 9.10 -8.06
C ILE A 234 -5.89 9.75 -9.43
N PHE A 235 -4.63 10.04 -9.75
CA PHE A 235 -4.28 10.60 -11.05
C PHE A 235 -4.70 9.68 -12.21
N PHE A 236 -4.35 8.39 -12.14
CA PHE A 236 -4.75 7.43 -13.16
C PHE A 236 -6.26 7.21 -13.22
N ALA A 237 -6.95 7.15 -12.08
CA ALA A 237 -8.40 7.06 -12.04
C ALA A 237 -9.10 8.29 -12.67
N SER A 238 -8.45 9.46 -12.64
CA SER A 238 -8.96 10.66 -13.28
C SER A 238 -8.70 10.69 -14.78
N SER A 239 -7.57 10.19 -15.26
CA SER A 239 -7.19 10.19 -16.67
C SER A 239 -8.00 9.18 -17.50
N THR A 240 -8.24 7.98 -17.00
CA THR A 240 -9.01 6.94 -17.69
C THR A 240 -10.47 7.32 -17.96
N ARG A 241 -11.06 8.18 -17.12
CA ARG A 241 -12.42 8.70 -17.38
C ARG A 241 -12.47 9.84 -18.41
N LEU A 242 -11.41 10.59 -18.56
CA LEU A 242 -11.33 11.63 -19.60
C LEU A 242 -11.21 11.00 -21.00
N ASP A 243 -10.45 9.92 -21.13
CA ASP A 243 -10.35 9.21 -22.41
C ASP A 243 -11.69 8.60 -22.85
N ASN A 244 -12.57 8.21 -21.92
CA ASN A 244 -13.91 7.69 -22.23
C ASN A 244 -14.94 8.80 -22.59
N LEU A 245 -14.65 10.09 -22.30
CA LEU A 245 -15.52 11.22 -22.63
C LEU A 245 -15.23 11.80 -24.04
N PHE A 246 -14.06 11.48 -24.61
CA PHE A 246 -13.67 11.96 -25.95
C PHE A 246 -14.07 10.99 -27.08
N TRP A 247 -14.73 9.87 -26.79
CA TRP A 247 -15.16 8.86 -27.76
C TRP A 247 -16.70 8.67 -27.77
N ILE A 248 -17.48 9.62 -27.26
CA ILE A 248 -18.91 9.83 -27.49
C ILE A 248 -19.06 11.12 -28.32
#